data_a96264f8afb84a3306c7c5cd8068738a
#
_entry.id   a96264f8afb84a3306c7c5cd8068738a
#
_cell.length_a   1.000
_cell.length_b   1.000
_cell.length_c   1.000
_cell.angle_alpha   90.00
_cell.angle_beta   90.00
_cell.angle_gamma   90.00
#
_symmetry.space_group_name_H-M   'P 1'
#
loop_
_entity.id
_entity.type
_entity.pdbx_description
1 polymer ?
#
loop_
_entity_poly.entity_id
_entity_poly.type
_entity_poly.pdbx_seq_one_letter_code
_entity_poly.pdbx_strand_id
1 'polypeptide(L)'
;WDVQGYYGNPTSKLWLKSEGEAALGEGVEDAEVQALWSKAVAPYWDLQVGVRQDLAGETDTHAVVGIQGLAPYLFEIDAALFLSQRGDLTARIEAEVDQRITQKLILQPRVEVSLAAQDNPARKVGAGIDKIEAGLRLRYEIVPEFAPYIGIEQGWKLGDSARYTRLAGDDPSVTSVVIGVRFWF
;
A
#
# COMPACT_ATOMS: atom_id res chain seq x y z
N TRP A 1 -6.40 4.89 6.99
CA TRP A 1 -6.88 3.57 7.41
C TRP A 1 -6.41 2.50 6.44
N ASP A 2 -6.22 1.32 6.96
CA ASP A 2 -5.95 0.12 6.17
C ASP A 2 -6.80 -1.00 6.78
N VAL A 3 -7.76 -1.51 6.01
CA VAL A 3 -8.70 -2.57 6.40
C VAL A 3 -8.69 -3.64 5.34
N GLN A 4 -8.42 -4.87 5.74
CA GLN A 4 -8.47 -6.00 4.82
C GLN A 4 -9.17 -7.20 5.45
N GLY A 5 -9.83 -7.95 4.61
CA GLY A 5 -10.52 -9.18 5.00
C GLY A 5 -10.57 -10.17 3.86
N TYR A 6 -10.70 -11.44 4.19
CA TYR A 6 -10.85 -12.46 3.17
C TYR A 6 -11.95 -13.47 3.51
N TYR A 7 -12.51 -14.06 2.46
CA TYR A 7 -13.47 -15.14 2.57
C TYR A 7 -13.09 -16.28 1.61
N GLY A 8 -13.04 -17.51 2.11
CA GLY A 8 -12.70 -18.68 1.32
C GLY A 8 -11.85 -19.70 2.08
N ASN A 9 -11.12 -20.51 1.34
CA ASN A 9 -10.24 -21.53 1.88
C ASN A 9 -8.75 -21.15 1.70
N PRO A 10 -7.80 -21.85 2.34
CA PRO A 10 -6.37 -21.50 2.25
C PRO A 10 -5.78 -21.45 0.84
N THR A 11 -6.37 -22.16 -0.13
CA THR A 11 -5.86 -22.24 -1.50
C THR A 11 -6.56 -21.31 -2.48
N SER A 12 -7.76 -20.82 -2.13
CA SER A 12 -8.55 -19.92 -2.99
C SER A 12 -9.48 -19.07 -2.11
N LYS A 13 -9.29 -17.77 -2.14
CA LYS A 13 -10.00 -16.81 -1.28
C LYS A 13 -10.30 -15.53 -2.03
N LEU A 14 -11.39 -14.88 -1.65
CA LEU A 14 -11.72 -13.52 -2.06
C LEU A 14 -11.18 -12.56 -1.00
N TRP A 15 -10.31 -11.65 -1.40
CA TRP A 15 -9.84 -10.55 -0.56
C TRP A 15 -10.63 -9.29 -0.84
N LEU A 16 -10.98 -8.59 0.21
CA LEU A 16 -11.46 -7.21 0.16
C LEU A 16 -10.46 -6.35 0.94
N LYS A 17 -9.87 -5.37 0.26
CA LYS A 17 -8.94 -4.41 0.86
C LYS A 17 -9.54 -3.01 0.73
N SER A 18 -9.40 -2.18 1.75
CA SER A 18 -9.75 -0.76 1.72
C SER A 18 -8.66 0.03 2.42
N GLU A 19 -8.05 0.93 1.70
CA GLU A 19 -6.96 1.79 2.17
C GLU A 19 -7.34 3.23 1.94
N GLY A 20 -6.89 4.12 2.82
CA GLY A 20 -7.07 5.55 2.61
C GLY A 20 -6.26 6.40 3.56
N GLU A 21 -5.84 7.55 3.03
CA GLU A 21 -5.06 8.55 3.72
C GLU A 21 -5.84 9.85 3.85
N ALA A 22 -5.69 10.51 4.98
CA ALA A 22 -6.27 11.82 5.23
C ALA A 22 -5.30 12.68 6.01
N ALA A 23 -5.07 13.91 5.55
CA ALA A 23 -4.29 14.88 6.28
C ALA A 23 -5.18 15.71 7.21
N LEU A 24 -4.65 16.09 8.37
CA LEU A 24 -5.36 16.92 9.32
C LEU A 24 -5.62 18.32 8.73
N GLY A 25 -6.89 18.57 8.39
CA GLY A 25 -7.35 19.86 7.84
C GLY A 25 -7.54 19.89 6.33
N GLU A 26 -7.15 18.86 5.58
CA GLU A 26 -7.25 18.82 4.10
C GLU A 26 -8.25 17.79 3.57
N GLY A 27 -8.81 16.94 4.44
CA GLY A 27 -9.77 15.91 4.04
C GLY A 27 -9.11 14.60 3.61
N VAL A 28 -9.84 13.77 2.87
CA VAL A 28 -9.35 12.48 2.35
C VAL A 28 -8.58 12.74 1.07
N GLU A 29 -7.28 12.47 1.07
CA GLU A 29 -6.40 12.66 -0.07
C GLU A 29 -6.44 11.46 -1.01
N ASP A 30 -6.33 10.25 -0.44
CA ASP A 30 -6.41 8.99 -1.15
C ASP A 30 -7.39 8.06 -0.46
N ALA A 31 -8.20 7.34 -1.24
CA ALA A 31 -9.05 6.27 -0.78
C ALA A 31 -9.25 5.25 -1.90
N GLU A 32 -9.00 4.00 -1.60
CA GLU A 32 -9.18 2.91 -2.55
C GLU A 32 -9.91 1.72 -1.92
N VAL A 33 -10.61 0.98 -2.75
CA VAL A 33 -11.21 -0.31 -2.43
C VAL A 33 -10.80 -1.32 -3.48
N GLN A 34 -10.34 -2.48 -3.04
CA GLN A 34 -9.95 -3.58 -3.92
C GLN A 34 -10.77 -4.83 -3.62
N ALA A 35 -11.15 -5.53 -4.69
CA ALA A 35 -11.74 -6.87 -4.62
C ALA A 35 -10.89 -7.82 -5.46
N LEU A 36 -10.18 -8.73 -4.80
CA LEU A 36 -9.17 -9.58 -5.40
C LEU A 36 -9.49 -11.06 -5.17
N TRP A 37 -9.52 -11.83 -6.23
CA TRP A 37 -9.47 -13.28 -6.11
C TRP A 37 -8.02 -13.72 -5.96
N SER A 38 -7.73 -14.42 -4.87
CA SER A 38 -6.39 -14.89 -4.49
C SER A 38 -6.33 -16.42 -4.60
N LYS A 39 -5.28 -16.93 -5.22
CA LYS A 39 -5.03 -18.35 -5.39
C LYS A 39 -3.60 -18.69 -5.02
N ALA A 40 -3.42 -19.67 -4.15
CA ALA A 40 -2.10 -20.21 -3.82
C ALA A 40 -1.47 -20.86 -5.06
N VAL A 41 -0.31 -20.37 -5.47
CA VAL A 41 0.45 -20.85 -6.65
C VAL A 41 1.75 -21.54 -6.24
N ALA A 42 2.26 -21.23 -5.05
CA ALA A 42 3.43 -21.87 -4.45
C ALA A 42 3.31 -21.85 -2.92
N PRO A 43 4.14 -22.61 -2.18
CA PRO A 43 4.24 -22.45 -0.74
C PRO A 43 4.53 -20.99 -0.39
N TYR A 44 3.69 -20.38 0.45
CA TYR A 44 3.79 -18.98 0.90
C TYR A 44 3.57 -17.89 -0.18
N TRP A 45 3.08 -18.26 -1.37
CA TRP A 45 2.82 -17.29 -2.45
C TRP A 45 1.42 -17.45 -3.04
N ASP A 46 0.70 -16.35 -3.05
CA ASP A 46 -0.63 -16.22 -3.62
C ASP A 46 -0.60 -15.30 -4.84
N LEU A 47 -1.18 -15.74 -5.95
CA LEU A 47 -1.47 -14.89 -7.09
C LEU A 47 -2.83 -14.22 -6.85
N GLN A 48 -2.92 -12.92 -7.10
CA GLN A 48 -4.13 -12.13 -6.93
C GLN A 48 -4.55 -11.51 -8.26
N VAL A 49 -5.85 -11.56 -8.55
CA VAL A 49 -6.44 -10.95 -9.75
C VAL A 49 -7.77 -10.31 -9.36
N GLY A 50 -8.03 -9.10 -9.79
CA GLY A 50 -9.29 -8.45 -9.46
C GLY A 50 -9.40 -7.02 -9.95
N VAL A 51 -10.11 -6.22 -9.18
CA VAL A 51 -10.38 -4.82 -9.49
C VAL A 51 -10.07 -3.93 -8.29
N ARG A 52 -9.59 -2.75 -8.56
CA ARG A 52 -9.43 -1.65 -7.62
C ARG A 52 -10.27 -0.46 -8.11
N GLN A 53 -10.91 0.19 -7.17
CA GLN A 53 -11.67 1.41 -7.37
C GLN A 53 -11.08 2.52 -6.52
N ASP A 54 -10.62 3.59 -7.14
CA ASP A 54 -10.22 4.81 -6.46
C ASP A 54 -11.47 5.62 -6.12
N LEU A 55 -11.59 6.09 -4.89
CA LEU A 55 -12.77 6.80 -4.37
C LEU A 55 -12.48 8.27 -4.07
N ALA A 56 -11.21 8.66 -3.89
CA ALA A 56 -10.80 10.03 -3.67
C ALA A 56 -10.11 10.62 -4.92
N GLY A 57 -10.26 11.92 -5.12
CA GLY A 57 -9.74 12.60 -6.30
C GLY A 57 -10.52 12.23 -7.57
N GLU A 58 -9.79 11.88 -8.63
CA GLU A 58 -10.42 11.36 -9.86
C GLU A 58 -10.75 9.88 -9.69
N THR A 59 -12.05 9.59 -9.58
CA THR A 59 -12.57 8.21 -9.52
C THR A 59 -12.12 7.43 -10.75
N ASP A 60 -11.39 6.33 -10.55
CA ASP A 60 -10.90 5.47 -11.61
C ASP A 60 -10.99 4.00 -11.21
N THR A 61 -11.21 3.14 -12.20
CA THR A 61 -11.28 1.69 -12.01
C THR A 61 -10.06 1.04 -12.65
N HIS A 62 -9.39 0.17 -11.92
CA HIS A 62 -8.20 -0.54 -12.37
C HIS A 62 -8.43 -2.03 -12.36
N ALA A 63 -7.99 -2.70 -13.42
CA ALA A 63 -7.74 -4.15 -13.36
C ALA A 63 -6.44 -4.38 -12.57
N VAL A 64 -6.45 -5.39 -11.70
CA VAL A 64 -5.32 -5.69 -10.81
C VAL A 64 -4.83 -7.11 -11.06
N VAL A 65 -3.52 -7.25 -11.19
CA VAL A 65 -2.83 -8.54 -11.14
C VAL A 65 -1.65 -8.39 -10.19
N GLY A 66 -1.59 -9.23 -9.17
CA GLY A 66 -0.57 -9.13 -8.13
C GLY A 66 -0.11 -10.49 -7.62
N ILE A 67 0.95 -10.46 -6.86
CA ILE A 67 1.48 -11.59 -6.13
C ILE A 67 1.79 -11.14 -4.69
N GLN A 68 1.32 -11.89 -3.74
CA GLN A 68 1.55 -11.66 -2.32
C GLN A 68 2.16 -12.89 -1.69
N GLY A 69 3.13 -12.72 -0.80
CA GLY A 69 3.69 -13.86 -0.12
C GLY A 69 4.78 -13.54 0.88
N LEU A 70 5.31 -14.61 1.45
CA LEU A 70 6.36 -14.57 2.46
C LEU A 70 7.67 -15.02 1.84
N ALA A 71 8.60 -14.08 1.72
CA ALA A 71 9.97 -14.32 1.26
C ALA A 71 10.87 -14.82 2.41
N PRO A 72 12.10 -15.30 2.14
CA PRO A 72 13.06 -15.65 3.18
C PRO A 72 13.24 -14.53 4.20
N TYR A 73 13.53 -14.92 5.43
CA TYR A 73 13.67 -14.03 6.60
C TYR A 73 12.37 -13.33 7.03
N LEU A 74 11.19 -13.90 6.67
CA LEU A 74 9.87 -13.42 7.03
C LEU A 74 9.51 -12.04 6.45
N PHE A 75 10.10 -11.68 5.31
CA PHE A 75 9.65 -10.52 4.57
C PHE A 75 8.30 -10.80 3.90
N GLU A 76 7.29 -10.03 4.26
CA GLU A 76 6.03 -9.99 3.54
C GLU A 76 6.22 -9.12 2.30
N ILE A 77 5.95 -9.69 1.13
CA ILE A 77 6.05 -9.00 -0.16
C ILE A 77 4.67 -8.93 -0.79
N ASP A 78 4.26 -7.76 -1.18
CA ASP A 78 3.09 -7.53 -2.05
C ASP A 78 3.56 -6.79 -3.30
N ALA A 79 3.28 -7.34 -4.47
CA ALA A 79 3.60 -6.69 -5.73
C ALA A 79 2.40 -6.77 -6.66
N ALA A 80 1.95 -5.63 -7.18
CA ALA A 80 0.77 -5.54 -8.02
C ALA A 80 0.98 -4.63 -9.23
N LEU A 81 0.34 -4.99 -10.32
CA LEU A 81 0.17 -4.18 -11.53
C LEU A 81 -1.28 -3.72 -11.60
N PHE A 82 -1.47 -2.45 -11.93
CA PHE A 82 -2.77 -1.80 -12.06
C PHE A 82 -2.91 -1.24 -13.47
N LEU A 83 -3.94 -1.67 -14.17
CA LEU A 83 -4.30 -1.12 -15.48
C LEU A 83 -5.60 -0.33 -15.34
N SER A 84 -5.51 0.98 -15.46
CA SER A 84 -6.65 1.90 -15.43
C SER A 84 -7.56 1.71 -16.65
N GLN A 85 -8.84 2.01 -16.51
CA GLN A 85 -9.78 2.08 -17.62
C GLN A 85 -9.38 3.12 -18.69
N ARG A 86 -8.48 4.05 -18.36
CA ARG A 86 -7.92 5.06 -19.28
C ARG A 86 -6.68 4.55 -20.02
N GLY A 87 -6.18 3.35 -19.67
CA GLY A 87 -4.99 2.75 -20.25
C GLY A 87 -3.70 3.07 -19.49
N ASP A 88 -3.77 3.75 -18.34
CA ASP A 88 -2.60 4.01 -17.50
C ASP A 88 -2.16 2.71 -16.80
N LEU A 89 -0.91 2.35 -16.96
CA LEU A 89 -0.30 1.18 -16.31
C LEU A 89 0.61 1.66 -15.19
N THR A 90 0.32 1.19 -13.98
CA THR A 90 1.14 1.45 -12.79
C THR A 90 1.49 0.14 -12.09
N ALA A 91 2.54 0.17 -11.27
CA ALA A 91 2.94 -0.95 -10.42
C ALA A 91 3.23 -0.45 -9.02
N ARG A 92 2.97 -1.30 -8.02
CA ARG A 92 3.31 -1.08 -6.62
C ARG A 92 4.03 -2.32 -6.10
N ILE A 93 5.12 -2.11 -5.41
CA ILE A 93 5.88 -3.18 -4.74
C ILE A 93 6.09 -2.75 -3.30
N GLU A 94 5.60 -3.55 -2.39
CA GLU A 94 5.74 -3.34 -0.95
C GLU A 94 6.52 -4.48 -0.33
N ALA A 95 7.35 -4.16 0.63
CA ALA A 95 8.05 -5.12 1.47
C ALA A 95 8.00 -4.66 2.92
N GLU A 96 7.55 -5.54 3.81
CA GLU A 96 7.56 -5.30 5.23
C GLU A 96 8.06 -6.53 6.01
N VAL A 97 8.47 -6.33 7.25
CA VAL A 97 8.88 -7.42 8.14
C VAL A 97 8.53 -7.10 9.58
N ASP A 98 7.94 -8.07 10.26
CA ASP A 98 7.65 -8.00 11.69
C ASP A 98 8.87 -8.43 12.52
N GLN A 99 9.60 -7.46 13.08
CA GLN A 99 10.72 -7.70 13.95
C GLN A 99 10.27 -7.68 15.42
N ARG A 100 10.14 -8.83 16.04
CA ARG A 100 9.79 -8.94 17.47
C ARG A 100 10.95 -8.52 18.35
N ILE A 101 10.84 -7.33 19.00
CA ILE A 101 11.78 -6.82 20.00
C ILE A 101 11.54 -7.54 21.34
N THR A 102 10.27 -7.71 21.69
CA THR A 102 9.83 -8.49 22.86
C THR A 102 8.63 -9.35 22.46
N GLN A 103 8.07 -10.11 23.38
CA GLN A 103 6.84 -10.89 23.12
C GLN A 103 5.65 -10.03 22.71
N LYS A 104 5.63 -8.74 23.08
CA LYS A 104 4.52 -7.81 22.83
C LYS A 104 4.91 -6.61 21.96
N LEU A 105 6.20 -6.31 21.85
CA LEU A 105 6.68 -5.15 21.13
C LEU A 105 7.27 -5.59 19.79
N ILE A 106 6.69 -5.08 18.70
CA ILE A 106 7.06 -5.43 17.34
C ILE A 106 7.45 -4.14 16.62
N LEU A 107 8.62 -4.16 16.02
CA LEU A 107 9.10 -3.13 15.10
C LEU A 107 8.83 -3.60 13.68
N GLN A 108 8.15 -2.78 12.88
CA GLN A 108 7.76 -3.11 11.51
C GLN A 108 8.35 -2.06 10.55
N PRO A 109 9.53 -2.30 10.01
CA PRO A 109 10.01 -1.55 8.85
C PRO A 109 9.22 -1.93 7.60
N ARG A 110 8.86 -0.93 6.80
CA ARG A 110 8.13 -1.04 5.54
C ARG A 110 8.81 -0.19 4.48
N VAL A 111 8.87 -0.70 3.27
CA VAL A 111 9.27 0.07 2.09
C VAL A 111 8.28 -0.21 0.97
N GLU A 112 7.84 0.84 0.31
CA GLU A 112 6.99 0.77 -0.86
C GLU A 112 7.63 1.53 -2.03
N VAL A 113 7.50 0.98 -3.22
CA VAL A 113 7.93 1.63 -4.47
C VAL A 113 6.77 1.60 -5.45
N SER A 114 6.38 2.78 -5.90
CA SER A 114 5.37 2.97 -6.95
C SER A 114 6.04 3.35 -8.26
N LEU A 115 5.57 2.72 -9.35
CA LEU A 115 6.07 2.94 -10.71
C LEU A 115 4.90 3.26 -11.63
N ALA A 116 5.17 4.08 -12.65
CA ALA A 116 4.23 4.38 -13.72
C ALA A 116 4.87 4.17 -15.08
N ALA A 117 4.15 3.58 -16.02
CA ALA A 117 4.66 3.35 -17.38
C ALA A 117 4.61 4.62 -18.25
N GLN A 118 3.75 5.58 -17.92
CA GLN A 118 3.53 6.81 -18.67
C GLN A 118 3.37 8.02 -17.76
N ASP A 119 3.60 9.20 -18.34
CA ASP A 119 3.38 10.47 -17.68
C ASP A 119 1.88 10.78 -17.58
N ASN A 120 1.44 11.18 -16.38
CA ASN A 120 0.10 11.72 -16.14
C ASN A 120 0.23 13.02 -15.31
N PRO A 121 0.47 14.18 -15.96
CA PRO A 121 0.66 15.45 -15.24
C PRO A 121 -0.56 15.88 -14.42
N ALA A 122 -1.77 15.47 -14.82
CA ALA A 122 -3.00 15.78 -14.09
C ALA A 122 -3.03 15.13 -12.70
N ARG A 123 -2.42 13.95 -12.59
CA ARG A 123 -2.25 13.22 -11.32
C ARG A 123 -0.90 13.45 -10.65
N LYS A 124 -0.07 14.32 -11.21
CA LYS A 124 1.31 14.59 -10.77
C LYS A 124 2.17 13.31 -10.77
N VAL A 125 1.93 12.41 -11.72
CA VAL A 125 2.64 11.14 -11.91
C VAL A 125 3.54 11.24 -13.14
N GLY A 126 4.81 10.92 -12.98
CA GLY A 126 5.80 10.84 -14.05
C GLY A 126 6.14 9.38 -14.38
N ALA A 127 6.54 9.12 -15.63
CA ALA A 127 6.98 7.81 -16.05
C ALA A 127 8.26 7.37 -15.32
N GLY A 128 8.33 6.09 -14.96
CA GLY A 128 9.42 5.47 -14.20
C GLY A 128 9.06 5.26 -12.74
N ILE A 129 10.01 5.49 -11.83
CA ILE A 129 9.74 5.44 -10.39
C ILE A 129 9.02 6.73 -10.00
N ASP A 130 7.76 6.60 -9.64
CA ASP A 130 6.89 7.70 -9.25
C ASP A 130 7.16 8.13 -7.82
N LYS A 131 7.10 7.17 -6.88
CA LYS A 131 7.17 7.42 -5.44
C LYS A 131 7.95 6.30 -4.75
N ILE A 132 8.71 6.63 -3.73
CA ILE A 132 9.26 5.70 -2.75
C ILE A 132 8.78 6.12 -1.38
N GLU A 133 8.34 5.17 -0.59
CA GLU A 133 7.98 5.37 0.81
C GLU A 133 8.77 4.43 1.70
N ALA A 134 9.25 4.95 2.80
CA ALA A 134 9.88 4.16 3.85
C ALA A 134 9.19 4.47 5.19
N GLY A 135 8.75 3.43 5.86
CA GLY A 135 8.05 3.53 7.13
C GLY A 135 8.71 2.69 8.22
N LEU A 136 8.55 3.16 9.43
CA LEU A 136 8.94 2.42 10.63
C LEU A 136 7.81 2.54 11.65
N ARG A 137 7.12 1.43 11.91
CA ARG A 137 6.02 1.34 12.85
C ARG A 137 6.45 0.56 14.09
N LEU A 138 6.09 1.05 15.26
CA LEU A 138 6.27 0.36 16.53
C LEU A 138 4.89 -0.05 17.05
N ARG A 139 4.62 -1.34 17.08
CA ARG A 139 3.34 -1.94 17.46
C ARG A 139 3.46 -2.62 18.81
N TYR A 140 2.48 -2.42 19.68
CA TYR A 140 2.40 -3.07 20.98
C TYR A 140 1.18 -3.99 21.04
N GLU A 141 1.41 -5.31 21.07
CA GLU A 141 0.35 -6.32 21.19
C GLU A 141 -0.12 -6.42 22.64
N ILE A 142 -1.24 -5.74 22.96
CA ILE A 142 -1.90 -5.88 24.26
C ILE A 142 -2.43 -7.32 24.37
N VAL A 143 -3.18 -7.74 23.36
CA VAL A 143 -3.55 -9.11 23.03
C VAL A 143 -3.27 -9.32 21.53
N PRO A 144 -3.13 -10.56 21.04
CA PRO A 144 -2.84 -10.80 19.62
C PRO A 144 -3.81 -10.08 18.66
N GLU A 145 -5.10 -10.01 19.05
CA GLU A 145 -6.18 -9.45 18.24
C GLU A 145 -6.27 -7.92 18.29
N PHE A 146 -5.54 -7.26 19.21
CA PHE A 146 -5.60 -5.81 19.39
C PHE A 146 -4.22 -5.23 19.70
N ALA A 147 -3.72 -4.45 18.77
CA ALA A 147 -2.37 -3.88 18.84
C ALA A 147 -2.35 -2.41 18.36
N PRO A 148 -2.29 -1.43 19.26
CA PRO A 148 -1.99 -0.05 18.90
C PRO A 148 -0.57 0.08 18.36
N TYR A 149 -0.37 1.04 17.46
CA TYR A 149 0.93 1.37 16.89
C TYR A 149 1.13 2.87 16.72
N ILE A 150 2.39 3.26 16.72
CA ILE A 150 2.87 4.57 16.32
C ILE A 150 4.00 4.37 15.32
N GLY A 151 4.13 5.26 14.35
CA GLY A 151 5.19 5.16 13.36
C GLY A 151 5.55 6.50 12.74
N ILE A 152 6.60 6.45 11.94
CA ILE A 152 7.06 7.54 11.08
C ILE A 152 7.13 6.97 9.67
N GLU A 153 6.58 7.71 8.72
CA GLU A 153 6.64 7.40 7.30
C GLU A 153 7.24 8.58 6.54
N GLN A 154 8.12 8.27 5.61
CA GLN A 154 8.77 9.24 4.77
C GLN A 154 8.51 8.87 3.31
N GLY A 155 7.82 9.76 2.60
CA GLY A 155 7.56 9.65 1.17
C GLY A 155 8.47 10.57 0.37
N TRP A 156 8.92 10.08 -0.79
CA TRP A 156 9.66 10.86 -1.79
C TRP A 156 9.04 10.62 -3.16
N LYS A 157 8.56 11.67 -3.80
CA LYS A 157 8.26 11.64 -5.23
C LYS A 157 9.54 11.85 -6.02
N LEU A 158 9.70 11.14 -7.12
CA LEU A 158 10.93 11.11 -7.90
C LEU A 158 10.69 11.57 -9.35
N GLY A 159 11.78 11.87 -10.05
CA GLY A 159 11.74 12.20 -11.48
C GLY A 159 10.76 13.33 -11.82
N ASP A 160 9.94 13.07 -12.83
CA ASP A 160 8.92 14.02 -13.31
C ASP A 160 7.76 14.18 -12.33
N SER A 161 7.45 13.17 -11.51
CA SER A 161 6.46 13.27 -10.43
C SER A 161 6.85 14.34 -9.42
N ALA A 162 8.12 14.39 -9.01
CA ALA A 162 8.63 15.45 -8.14
C ALA A 162 8.59 16.83 -8.81
N ARG A 163 8.82 16.89 -10.13
CA ARG A 163 8.72 18.13 -10.90
C ARG A 163 7.28 18.63 -10.94
N TYR A 164 6.32 17.78 -11.27
CA TYR A 164 4.89 18.14 -11.32
C TYR A 164 4.37 18.57 -9.96
N THR A 165 4.80 17.90 -8.88
CA THR A 165 4.42 18.25 -7.50
C THR A 165 4.92 19.64 -7.14
N ARG A 166 6.21 19.96 -7.43
CA ARG A 166 6.75 21.30 -7.18
C ARG A 166 6.07 22.39 -8.02
N LEU A 167 5.70 22.09 -9.27
CA LEU A 167 4.97 23.04 -10.13
C LEU A 167 3.57 23.33 -9.61
N ALA A 168 2.96 22.39 -8.90
CA ALA A 168 1.68 22.60 -8.20
C ALA A 168 1.84 23.37 -6.86
N GLY A 169 3.08 23.60 -6.39
CA GLY A 169 3.36 24.30 -5.15
C GLY A 169 3.49 23.39 -3.93
N ASP A 170 3.48 22.05 -4.13
CA ASP A 170 3.57 21.06 -3.07
C ASP A 170 5.02 20.55 -2.88
N ASP A 171 5.31 20.00 -1.70
CA ASP A 171 6.61 19.39 -1.41
C ASP A 171 6.63 17.93 -1.91
N PRO A 172 7.61 17.54 -2.74
CA PRO A 172 7.76 16.15 -3.17
C PRO A 172 8.32 15.22 -2.08
N SER A 173 8.68 15.74 -0.93
CA SER A 173 9.23 14.97 0.21
C SER A 173 8.42 15.26 1.46
N VAL A 174 7.66 14.27 1.92
CA VAL A 174 6.74 14.43 3.04
C VAL A 174 7.11 13.44 4.15
N THR A 175 7.21 13.95 5.38
CA THR A 175 7.36 13.12 6.59
C THR A 175 6.06 13.14 7.35
N SER A 176 5.51 11.96 7.63
CA SER A 176 4.25 11.79 8.35
C SER A 176 4.46 10.99 9.63
N VAL A 177 3.74 11.36 10.68
CA VAL A 177 3.61 10.54 11.89
C VAL A 177 2.29 9.79 11.79
N VAL A 178 2.35 8.46 11.86
CA VAL A 178 1.18 7.59 11.80
C VAL A 178 0.87 7.02 13.16
N ILE A 179 -0.39 7.04 13.53
CA ILE A 179 -0.90 6.45 14.78
C ILE A 179 -2.14 5.66 14.43
N GLY A 180 -2.21 4.44 14.90
CA GLY A 180 -3.37 3.61 14.61
C GLY A 180 -3.49 2.40 15.52
N VAL A 181 -4.46 1.58 15.19
CA VAL A 181 -4.74 0.32 15.89
C VAL A 181 -4.90 -0.77 14.85
N ARG A 182 -4.15 -1.84 15.00
CA ARG A 182 -4.37 -3.09 14.25
C ARG A 182 -5.25 -4.01 15.09
N PHE A 183 -6.31 -4.49 14.49
CA PHE A 183 -7.13 -5.55 15.09
C PHE A 183 -7.56 -6.55 14.02
N TRP A 184 -7.72 -7.81 14.42
CA TRP A 184 -8.19 -8.88 13.55
C TRP A 184 -9.07 -9.87 14.37
N PHE A 185 -9.91 -10.60 13.71
CA PHE A 185 -10.87 -11.54 14.31
C PHE A 185 -11.14 -12.74 13.40
#